data_f2c3659b252acdd1dab917ab1ec44837
#
_entry.id   f2c3659b252acdd1dab917ab1ec44837
#
_cell.length_a   1.000
_cell.length_b   1.000
_cell.length_c   1.000
_cell.angle_alpha   90.00
_cell.angle_beta   90.00
_cell.angle_gamma   90.00
#
_symmetry.space_group_name_H-M   'P 1'
#
loop_
_entity.id
_entity.type
_entity.pdbx_description
1 polymer ?
#
loop_
_entity_poly.entity_id
_entity_poly.type
_entity_poly.pdbx_seq_one_letter_code
_entity_poly.pdbx_strand_id
1 'polypeptide(L)'
;MLDIQNYKIAGIGELLWDITPQGKQLGGAPSNCIYHGIDKDIEGYVITAVGDDENGREIMNRLKELNVHTDFVQTTSEYPTGTVGVELDEEGKPDYQIYENVAWDHIEWKEYLRKLAANLDGVCFGSLFQRNHVSRNTIHKFLESTNSSCTRVFDVNLRRGNYNRQVILKSLERADVVKLNEEELPVLS
;
A
#
# COMPACT_ATOMS: atom_id res chain seq x y z
N MET A 1 34.86 0.83 -10.67
CA MET A 1 33.77 0.87 -9.69
C MET A 1 32.50 0.80 -10.51
N LEU A 2 31.68 -0.20 -10.31
CA LEU A 2 30.33 -0.20 -10.85
C LEU A 2 29.59 0.95 -10.13
N ASP A 3 29.02 1.89 -10.88
CA ASP A 3 28.10 2.87 -10.31
C ASP A 3 26.94 2.10 -9.69
N ILE A 4 26.88 2.08 -8.37
CA ILE A 4 25.76 1.49 -7.64
C ILE A 4 24.62 2.47 -7.81
N GLN A 5 23.73 2.17 -8.74
CA GLN A 5 22.54 2.97 -8.98
C GLN A 5 21.54 2.65 -7.86
N ASN A 6 21.33 3.60 -6.95
CA ASN A 6 20.28 3.45 -5.92
C ASN A 6 18.91 3.54 -6.59
N TYR A 7 18.17 2.42 -6.58
CA TYR A 7 16.81 2.38 -7.09
C TYR A 7 15.83 3.00 -6.10
N LYS A 8 14.90 3.80 -6.61
CA LYS A 8 13.82 4.44 -5.84
C LYS A 8 12.50 3.72 -6.08
N ILE A 9 12.02 3.04 -5.05
CA ILE A 9 10.80 2.23 -5.15
C ILE A 9 9.77 2.74 -4.13
N ALA A 10 8.53 2.92 -4.56
CA ALA A 10 7.44 3.30 -3.68
C ALA A 10 6.34 2.24 -3.59
N GLY A 11 5.80 2.09 -2.38
CA GLY A 11 4.52 1.40 -2.14
C GLY A 11 3.44 2.43 -1.83
N ILE A 12 2.36 2.45 -2.60
CA ILE A 12 1.22 3.34 -2.33
C ILE A 12 -0.03 2.54 -2.03
N GLY A 13 -0.61 2.79 -0.86
CA GLY A 13 -1.84 2.12 -0.46
C GLY A 13 -2.02 1.96 1.03
N GLU A 14 -2.69 0.88 1.41
CA GLU A 14 -2.98 0.56 2.81
C GLU A 14 -1.71 0.23 3.59
N LEU A 15 -1.68 0.74 4.81
CA LEU A 15 -0.76 0.37 5.88
C LEU A 15 -1.56 0.28 7.17
N LEU A 16 -1.41 -0.82 7.89
CA LEU A 16 -2.31 -1.17 8.98
C LEU A 16 -1.64 -2.12 9.99
N TRP A 17 -2.31 -2.32 11.11
CA TRP A 17 -1.99 -3.41 12.02
C TRP A 17 -2.93 -4.60 11.82
N ASP A 18 -2.36 -5.76 11.52
CA ASP A 18 -3.03 -7.05 11.67
C ASP A 18 -3.03 -7.43 13.15
N ILE A 19 -4.22 -7.45 13.75
CA ILE A 19 -4.40 -7.77 15.17
C ILE A 19 -4.71 -9.27 15.29
N THR A 20 -3.76 -10.02 15.78
CA THR A 20 -3.87 -11.46 15.99
C THR A 20 -3.84 -11.80 17.48
N PRO A 21 -4.25 -13.01 17.90
CA PRO A 21 -4.08 -13.46 19.28
C PRO A 21 -2.63 -13.46 19.77
N GLN A 22 -1.65 -13.48 18.86
CA GLN A 22 -0.21 -13.46 19.15
C GLN A 22 0.36 -12.04 19.21
N GLY A 23 -0.44 -11.04 18.89
CA GLY A 23 -0.05 -9.61 18.92
C GLY A 23 -0.28 -8.89 17.60
N LYS A 24 0.27 -7.67 17.51
CA LYS A 24 0.17 -6.82 16.31
C LYS A 24 1.27 -7.17 15.31
N GLN A 25 0.92 -7.25 14.04
CA GLN A 25 1.86 -7.35 12.93
C GLN A 25 1.62 -6.24 11.92
N LEU A 26 2.70 -5.66 11.39
CA LEU A 26 2.59 -4.63 10.36
C LEU A 26 2.12 -5.27 9.04
N GLY A 27 1.00 -4.78 8.51
CA GLY A 27 0.34 -5.28 7.31
C GLY A 27 0.13 -4.19 6.26
N GLY A 28 -0.39 -4.60 5.10
CA GLY A 28 -0.62 -3.75 3.94
C GLY A 28 0.24 -4.18 2.75
N ALA A 29 -0.38 -4.72 1.69
CA ALA A 29 0.36 -5.34 0.59
C ALA A 29 1.35 -4.40 -0.11
N PRO A 30 1.01 -3.14 -0.47
CA PRO A 30 1.98 -2.23 -1.08
C PRO A 30 3.14 -1.86 -0.15
N SER A 31 2.86 -1.73 1.14
CA SER A 31 3.88 -1.41 2.14
C SER A 31 4.81 -2.60 2.40
N ASN A 32 4.25 -3.83 2.42
CA ASN A 32 5.03 -5.06 2.55
C ASN A 32 6.06 -5.21 1.42
N CYS A 33 5.67 -4.84 0.18
CA CYS A 33 6.57 -4.83 -0.96
C CYS A 33 7.82 -3.98 -0.70
N ILE A 34 7.67 -2.87 0.02
CA ILE A 34 8.77 -1.95 0.33
C ILE A 34 9.64 -2.49 1.46
N TYR A 35 9.09 -2.70 2.66
CA TYR A 35 9.95 -3.01 3.81
C TYR A 35 10.54 -4.43 3.79
N HIS A 36 9.98 -5.35 2.96
CA HIS A 36 10.61 -6.64 2.68
C HIS A 36 11.59 -6.59 1.50
N GLY A 37 11.44 -5.60 0.60
CA GLY A 37 12.28 -5.44 -0.58
C GLY A 37 13.47 -4.50 -0.41
N ILE A 38 13.55 -3.75 0.69
CA ILE A 38 14.65 -2.82 0.94
C ILE A 38 15.96 -3.59 1.14
N ASP A 39 16.97 -3.22 0.37
CA ASP A 39 18.38 -3.59 0.51
C ASP A 39 19.21 -2.31 0.40
N LYS A 40 20.52 -2.41 0.61
CA LYS A 40 21.49 -1.30 0.58
C LYS A 40 21.45 -0.44 -0.70
N ASP A 41 20.98 -1.00 -1.79
CA ASP A 41 20.92 -0.35 -3.10
C ASP A 41 19.49 0.12 -3.47
N ILE A 42 18.55 0.10 -2.50
CA ILE A 42 17.14 0.47 -2.70
C ILE A 42 16.71 1.52 -1.67
N GLU A 43 16.24 2.66 -2.16
CA GLU A 43 15.54 3.67 -1.37
C GLU A 43 14.02 3.36 -1.42
N GLY A 44 13.46 2.96 -0.27
CA GLY A 44 12.04 2.57 -0.17
C GLY A 44 11.18 3.68 0.41
N TYR A 45 10.09 4.01 -0.28
CA TYR A 45 9.11 5.02 0.12
C TYR A 45 7.75 4.40 0.35
N VAL A 46 7.10 4.75 1.46
CA VAL A 46 5.70 4.37 1.71
C VAL A 46 4.80 5.59 1.62
N ILE A 47 3.79 5.50 0.75
CA ILE A 47 2.78 6.53 0.54
C ILE A 47 1.45 6.00 1.06
N THR A 48 1.03 6.52 2.20
CA THR A 48 -0.16 6.07 2.92
C THR A 48 -0.67 7.17 3.84
N ALA A 49 -1.69 6.88 4.64
CA ALA A 49 -2.11 7.73 5.74
C ALA A 49 -2.34 6.90 7.01
N VAL A 50 -2.00 7.49 8.16
CA VAL A 50 -2.24 6.96 9.49
C VAL A 50 -3.02 7.97 10.34
N GLY A 51 -3.70 7.51 11.36
CA GLY A 51 -4.35 8.38 12.33
C GLY A 51 -3.34 9.06 13.27
N ASP A 52 -3.72 10.21 13.82
CA ASP A 52 -2.99 10.81 14.95
C ASP A 52 -3.38 10.09 16.24
N ASP A 53 -3.10 8.81 16.30
CA ASP A 53 -3.40 7.92 17.41
C ASP A 53 -2.15 7.07 17.79
N GLU A 54 -2.31 6.21 18.78
CA GLU A 54 -1.21 5.38 19.27
C GLU A 54 -0.74 4.39 18.20
N ASN A 55 -1.68 3.76 17.47
CA ASN A 55 -1.36 2.83 16.38
C ASN A 55 -0.57 3.52 15.25
N GLY A 56 -0.94 4.77 14.90
CA GLY A 56 -0.22 5.54 13.89
C GLY A 56 1.21 5.88 14.33
N ARG A 57 1.39 6.29 15.58
CA ARG A 57 2.73 6.55 16.14
C ARG A 57 3.59 5.29 16.18
N GLU A 58 3.03 4.15 16.56
CA GLU A 58 3.73 2.86 16.53
C GLU A 58 4.15 2.48 15.10
N ILE A 59 3.27 2.65 14.10
CA ILE A 59 3.59 2.41 12.68
C ILE A 59 4.76 3.29 12.24
N MET A 60 4.71 4.60 12.52
CA MET A 60 5.77 5.53 12.14
C MET A 60 7.13 5.15 12.74
N ASN A 61 7.13 4.71 14.00
CA ASN A 61 8.36 4.23 14.64
C ASN A 61 8.85 2.94 13.98
N ARG A 62 7.94 2.00 13.69
CA ARG A 62 8.31 0.74 13.06
C ARG A 62 8.88 0.91 11.66
N LEU A 63 8.33 1.81 10.85
CA LEU A 63 8.88 2.12 9.53
C LEU A 63 10.31 2.69 9.62
N LYS A 64 10.57 3.58 10.60
CA LYS A 64 11.92 4.13 10.83
C LYS A 64 12.92 3.04 11.23
N GLU A 65 12.54 2.10 12.09
CA GLU A 65 13.37 0.95 12.45
C GLU A 65 13.72 0.08 11.24
N LEU A 66 12.82 0.01 10.27
CA LEU A 66 12.99 -0.73 9.02
C LEU A 66 13.73 0.07 7.93
N ASN A 67 14.24 1.28 8.24
CA ASN A 67 14.88 2.20 7.30
C ASN A 67 14.01 2.59 6.10
N VAL A 68 12.68 2.63 6.28
CA VAL A 68 11.73 3.11 5.27
C VAL A 68 11.57 4.61 5.38
N HIS A 69 11.57 5.32 4.25
CA HIS A 69 11.28 6.75 4.21
C HIS A 69 9.81 7.03 4.55
N THR A 70 9.59 7.83 5.60
CA THR A 70 8.26 8.16 6.13
C THR A 70 7.74 9.53 5.74
N ASP A 71 8.50 10.29 4.94
CA ASP A 71 8.17 11.67 4.55
C ASP A 71 6.86 11.79 3.75
N PHE A 72 6.38 10.67 3.21
CA PHE A 72 5.17 10.59 2.39
C PHE A 72 4.02 9.88 3.11
N VAL A 73 4.18 9.58 4.40
CA VAL A 73 3.09 9.08 5.26
C VAL A 73 2.30 10.29 5.79
N GLN A 74 1.05 10.38 5.39
CA GLN A 74 0.14 11.44 5.86
C GLN A 74 -0.38 11.10 7.25
N THR A 75 -0.60 12.11 8.09
CA THR A 75 -1.23 11.94 9.41
C THR A 75 -2.53 12.72 9.44
N THR A 76 -3.60 12.12 9.97
CA THR A 76 -4.92 12.74 10.08
C THR A 76 -5.51 12.55 11.48
N SER A 77 -6.18 13.57 11.99
CA SER A 77 -6.97 13.48 13.21
C SER A 77 -8.45 13.10 12.97
N GLU A 78 -8.87 13.02 11.70
CA GLU A 78 -10.26 12.76 11.33
C GLU A 78 -10.57 11.26 11.26
N TYR A 79 -9.57 10.44 10.93
CA TYR A 79 -9.73 9.01 10.71
C TYR A 79 -8.71 8.22 11.54
N PRO A 80 -9.13 7.09 12.14
CA PRO A 80 -8.21 6.25 12.91
C PRO A 80 -7.20 5.54 11.98
N THR A 81 -6.09 5.13 12.55
CA THR A 81 -5.15 4.23 11.89
C THR A 81 -5.83 2.90 11.53
N GLY A 82 -5.60 2.41 10.33
CA GLY A 82 -6.17 1.15 9.86
C GLY A 82 -5.73 -0.04 10.72
N THR A 83 -6.70 -0.86 11.06
CA THR A 83 -6.48 -2.17 11.71
C THR A 83 -7.30 -3.25 11.02
N VAL A 84 -6.84 -4.47 11.10
CA VAL A 84 -7.55 -5.67 10.66
C VAL A 84 -7.62 -6.63 11.82
N GLY A 85 -8.83 -6.98 12.23
CA GLY A 85 -9.06 -8.08 13.17
C GLY A 85 -8.84 -9.41 12.44
N VAL A 86 -8.07 -10.31 13.03
CA VAL A 86 -7.89 -11.66 12.51
C VAL A 86 -8.51 -12.62 13.52
N GLU A 87 -9.68 -13.14 13.18
CA GLU A 87 -10.35 -14.20 13.93
C GLU A 87 -10.16 -15.53 13.20
N LEU A 88 -10.11 -16.62 13.94
CA LEU A 88 -10.10 -17.95 13.33
C LEU A 88 -11.53 -18.46 13.30
N ASP A 89 -11.98 -18.96 12.15
CA ASP A 89 -13.25 -19.63 12.02
C ASP A 89 -13.23 -21.02 12.73
N GLU A 90 -14.36 -21.72 12.72
CA GLU A 90 -14.50 -23.05 13.36
C GLU A 90 -13.56 -24.10 12.75
N GLU A 91 -13.04 -23.87 11.54
CA GLU A 91 -12.09 -24.73 10.85
C GLU A 91 -10.63 -24.30 11.05
N GLY A 92 -10.39 -23.20 11.82
CA GLY A 92 -9.07 -22.63 12.09
C GLY A 92 -8.50 -21.79 10.94
N LYS A 93 -9.35 -21.40 9.98
CA LYS A 93 -8.95 -20.48 8.90
C LYS A 93 -9.08 -19.04 9.36
N PRO A 94 -8.14 -18.14 8.96
CA PRO A 94 -8.23 -16.74 9.32
C PRO A 94 -9.39 -16.06 8.58
N ASP A 95 -10.28 -15.42 9.33
CA ASP A 95 -11.26 -14.47 8.85
C ASP A 95 -10.79 -13.05 9.16
N TYR A 96 -10.73 -12.20 8.13
CA TYR A 96 -10.16 -10.87 8.19
C TYR A 96 -11.25 -9.82 8.25
N GLN A 97 -11.42 -9.19 9.40
CA GLN A 97 -12.32 -8.05 9.56
C GLN A 97 -11.61 -6.74 9.24
N ILE A 98 -11.78 -6.25 8.01
CA ILE A 98 -11.18 -4.99 7.55
C ILE A 98 -12.13 -3.84 7.83
N TYR A 99 -11.74 -2.94 8.74
CA TYR A 99 -12.55 -1.78 9.08
C TYR A 99 -12.54 -0.74 7.96
N GLU A 100 -13.67 -0.03 7.81
CA GLU A 100 -13.85 1.05 6.84
C GLU A 100 -13.63 2.43 7.50
N ASN A 101 -13.50 3.48 6.67
CA ASN A 101 -13.30 4.85 7.11
C ASN A 101 -12.08 5.03 8.02
N VAL A 102 -10.98 4.40 7.65
CA VAL A 102 -9.67 4.52 8.28
C VAL A 102 -8.76 5.46 7.48
N ALA A 103 -7.67 5.91 8.07
CA ALA A 103 -6.81 6.94 7.49
C ALA A 103 -6.36 6.64 6.05
N TRP A 104 -5.94 5.41 5.74
CA TRP A 104 -5.49 5.05 4.37
C TRP A 104 -6.61 5.03 3.31
N ASP A 105 -7.89 5.09 3.69
CA ASP A 105 -9.00 5.34 2.77
C ASP A 105 -8.99 6.78 2.24
N HIS A 106 -8.26 7.69 2.90
CA HIS A 106 -8.26 9.14 2.68
C HIS A 106 -6.85 9.69 2.37
N ILE A 107 -6.04 8.93 1.60
CA ILE A 107 -4.75 9.41 1.12
C ILE A 107 -4.98 10.55 0.14
N GLU A 108 -4.67 11.77 0.55
CA GLU A 108 -4.90 12.96 -0.27
C GLU A 108 -3.80 13.17 -1.31
N TRP A 109 -4.19 13.68 -2.47
CA TRP A 109 -3.23 14.15 -3.46
C TRP A 109 -2.54 15.43 -2.98
N LYS A 110 -1.21 15.42 -2.96
CA LYS A 110 -0.37 16.59 -2.65
C LYS A 110 0.68 16.75 -3.76
N GLU A 111 1.08 17.98 -4.04
CA GLU A 111 2.02 18.28 -5.13
C GLU A 111 3.42 17.65 -4.94
N TYR A 112 3.83 17.41 -3.71
CA TYR A 112 5.08 16.69 -3.44
C TYR A 112 5.06 15.23 -3.93
N LEU A 113 3.87 14.61 -4.02
CA LEU A 113 3.72 13.26 -4.57
C LEU A 113 4.02 13.22 -6.07
N ARG A 114 3.69 14.29 -6.82
CA ARG A 114 4.05 14.41 -8.23
C ARG A 114 5.58 14.38 -8.41
N LYS A 115 6.29 15.13 -7.57
CA LYS A 115 7.76 15.18 -7.62
C LYS A 115 8.38 13.85 -7.31
N LEU A 116 7.83 13.13 -6.32
CA LEU A 116 8.28 11.76 -6.01
C LEU A 116 8.03 10.84 -7.20
N ALA A 117 6.79 10.78 -7.70
CA ALA A 117 6.40 9.89 -8.80
C ALA A 117 7.29 10.03 -10.04
N ALA A 118 7.65 11.27 -10.41
CA ALA A 118 8.50 11.54 -11.56
C ALA A 118 9.93 11.01 -11.45
N ASN A 119 10.38 10.66 -10.22
CA ASN A 119 11.75 10.22 -9.93
C ASN A 119 11.85 8.77 -9.46
N LEU A 120 10.76 7.99 -9.55
CA LEU A 120 10.75 6.58 -9.16
C LEU A 120 11.19 5.67 -10.31
N ASP A 121 11.85 4.58 -9.93
CA ASP A 121 12.17 3.44 -10.80
C ASP A 121 11.09 2.36 -10.73
N GLY A 122 10.37 2.27 -9.61
CA GLY A 122 9.26 1.34 -9.43
C GLY A 122 8.18 1.82 -8.46
N VAL A 123 6.95 1.38 -8.70
CA VAL A 123 5.84 1.61 -7.77
C VAL A 123 4.99 0.35 -7.64
N CYS A 124 4.71 -0.05 -6.40
CA CYS A 124 3.80 -1.13 -6.06
C CYS A 124 2.49 -0.54 -5.52
N PHE A 125 1.35 -1.02 -6.02
CA PHE A 125 0.03 -0.59 -5.57
C PHE A 125 -0.97 -1.76 -5.60
N GLY A 126 -2.01 -1.66 -4.78
CA GLY A 126 -3.02 -2.70 -4.63
C GLY A 126 -4.43 -2.26 -5.02
N SER A 127 -5.40 -3.15 -4.80
CA SER A 127 -6.82 -2.86 -5.05
C SER A 127 -7.54 -2.30 -3.83
N LEU A 128 -7.19 -2.73 -2.61
CA LEU A 128 -7.95 -2.52 -1.39
C LEU A 128 -8.16 -1.03 -1.05
N PHE A 129 -7.08 -0.23 -1.00
CA PHE A 129 -7.17 1.18 -0.65
C PHE A 129 -7.91 2.04 -1.70
N GLN A 130 -8.14 1.50 -2.89
CA GLN A 130 -8.90 2.14 -3.96
C GLN A 130 -10.43 2.04 -3.74
N ARG A 131 -10.89 1.36 -2.68
CA ARG A 131 -12.32 1.29 -2.33
C ARG A 131 -12.91 2.69 -2.08
N ASN A 132 -12.15 3.58 -1.43
CA ASN A 132 -12.55 4.98 -1.26
C ASN A 132 -12.10 5.85 -2.44
N HIS A 133 -12.95 6.78 -2.86
CA HIS A 133 -12.71 7.64 -4.02
C HIS A 133 -11.53 8.61 -3.82
N VAL A 134 -11.24 9.06 -2.59
CA VAL A 134 -10.13 9.98 -2.30
C VAL A 134 -8.80 9.30 -2.63
N SER A 135 -8.53 8.15 -2.02
CA SER A 135 -7.30 7.39 -2.28
C SER A 135 -7.23 6.89 -3.71
N ARG A 136 -8.38 6.47 -4.30
CA ARG A 136 -8.45 6.08 -5.71
C ARG A 136 -8.08 7.22 -6.66
N ASN A 137 -8.52 8.44 -6.42
CA ASN A 137 -8.11 9.59 -7.22
C ASN A 137 -6.62 9.90 -7.06
N THR A 138 -6.10 9.73 -5.86
CA THR A 138 -4.67 9.95 -5.58
C THR A 138 -3.79 8.97 -6.33
N ILE A 139 -4.11 7.66 -6.32
CA ILE A 139 -3.31 6.68 -7.08
C ILE A 139 -3.36 6.94 -8.59
N HIS A 140 -4.52 7.29 -9.14
CA HIS A 140 -4.60 7.60 -10.57
C HIS A 140 -3.67 8.75 -10.96
N LYS A 141 -3.71 9.88 -10.23
CA LYS A 141 -2.81 11.01 -10.44
C LYS A 141 -1.35 10.65 -10.22
N PHE A 142 -1.08 9.78 -9.23
CA PHE A 142 0.26 9.33 -8.92
C PHE A 142 0.85 8.53 -10.08
N LEU A 143 0.14 7.53 -10.58
CA LEU A 143 0.58 6.70 -11.72
C LEU A 143 0.72 7.52 -13.01
N GLU A 144 -0.17 8.50 -13.25
CA GLU A 144 -0.06 9.43 -14.37
C GLU A 144 1.17 10.36 -14.27
N SER A 145 1.72 10.52 -13.07
CA SER A 145 2.88 11.37 -12.81
C SER A 145 4.21 10.60 -12.82
N THR A 146 4.19 9.28 -12.92
CA THR A 146 5.43 8.48 -13.04
C THR A 146 6.08 8.71 -14.41
N ASN A 147 7.40 8.63 -14.45
CA ASN A 147 8.14 8.67 -15.72
C ASN A 147 7.94 7.35 -16.52
N SER A 148 8.31 7.36 -17.79
CA SER A 148 8.10 6.22 -18.70
C SER A 148 8.98 5.00 -18.40
N SER A 149 10.04 5.15 -17.60
CA SER A 149 10.91 4.05 -17.17
C SER A 149 10.51 3.45 -15.84
N CYS A 150 9.56 4.04 -15.12
CA CYS A 150 9.06 3.53 -13.85
C CYS A 150 8.24 2.26 -14.07
N THR A 151 8.65 1.16 -13.46
CA THR A 151 7.89 -0.10 -13.48
C THR A 151 6.72 -0.04 -12.49
N ARG A 152 5.49 -0.24 -12.99
CA ARG A 152 4.26 -0.21 -12.20
C ARG A 152 3.80 -1.63 -11.91
N VAL A 153 3.87 -2.04 -10.66
CA VAL A 153 3.49 -3.37 -10.18
C VAL A 153 2.13 -3.30 -9.50
N PHE A 154 1.15 -3.97 -10.07
CA PHE A 154 -0.18 -4.11 -9.48
C PHE A 154 -0.28 -5.43 -8.73
N ASP A 155 -0.36 -5.38 -7.40
CA ASP A 155 -0.72 -6.53 -6.56
C ASP A 155 -2.25 -6.59 -6.43
N VAL A 156 -2.86 -7.56 -7.11
CA VAL A 156 -4.32 -7.70 -7.15
C VAL A 156 -4.91 -7.83 -5.75
N ASN A 157 -4.38 -8.74 -4.95
CA ASN A 157 -4.64 -8.93 -3.53
C ASN A 157 -6.11 -8.71 -3.14
N LEU A 158 -7.01 -9.49 -3.75
CA LEU A 158 -8.46 -9.35 -3.54
C LEU A 158 -8.84 -9.61 -2.08
N ARG A 159 -9.66 -8.73 -1.54
CA ARG A 159 -10.28 -8.92 -0.22
C ARG A 159 -11.80 -8.96 -0.40
N ARG A 160 -12.43 -10.05 0.05
CA ARG A 160 -13.89 -10.27 -0.12
C ARG A 160 -14.68 -9.04 0.31
N GLY A 161 -15.62 -8.60 -0.53
CA GLY A 161 -16.44 -7.41 -0.27
C GLY A 161 -15.76 -6.06 -0.48
N ASN A 162 -14.43 -6.01 -0.67
CA ASN A 162 -13.66 -4.78 -0.72
C ASN A 162 -13.00 -4.49 -2.08
N TYR A 163 -13.47 -5.10 -3.16
CA TYR A 163 -12.98 -4.80 -4.51
C TYR A 163 -14.12 -4.51 -5.48
N ASN A 164 -13.79 -3.77 -6.53
CA ASN A 164 -14.71 -3.38 -7.57
C ASN A 164 -14.11 -3.70 -8.94
N ARG A 165 -14.90 -4.29 -9.84
CA ARG A 165 -14.44 -4.68 -11.18
C ARG A 165 -13.80 -3.51 -11.95
N GLN A 166 -14.36 -2.30 -11.84
CA GLN A 166 -13.81 -1.13 -12.53
C GLN A 166 -12.44 -0.72 -11.97
N VAL A 167 -12.24 -0.84 -10.64
CA VAL A 167 -10.94 -0.60 -10.01
C VAL A 167 -9.90 -1.57 -10.56
N ILE A 168 -10.25 -2.86 -10.61
CA ILE A 168 -9.34 -3.90 -11.13
C ILE A 168 -8.96 -3.62 -12.59
N LEU A 169 -9.95 -3.40 -13.46
CA LEU A 169 -9.70 -3.14 -14.88
C LEU A 169 -8.81 -1.92 -15.10
N LYS A 170 -9.10 -0.80 -14.42
CA LYS A 170 -8.28 0.41 -14.52
C LYS A 170 -6.88 0.23 -13.96
N SER A 171 -6.70 -0.62 -12.96
CA SER A 171 -5.39 -0.95 -12.41
C SER A 171 -4.58 -1.80 -13.37
N LEU A 172 -5.22 -2.80 -14.01
CA LEU A 172 -4.61 -3.63 -15.07
C LEU A 172 -4.15 -2.80 -16.27
N GLU A 173 -4.96 -1.82 -16.72
CA GLU A 173 -4.61 -0.91 -17.82
C GLU A 173 -3.35 -0.06 -17.54
N ARG A 174 -3.02 0.15 -16.27
CA ARG A 174 -1.91 1.01 -15.83
C ARG A 174 -0.68 0.25 -15.38
N ALA A 175 -0.80 -1.05 -15.20
CA ALA A 175 0.28 -1.89 -14.68
C ALA A 175 1.19 -2.40 -15.80
N ASP A 176 2.48 -2.44 -15.55
CA ASP A 176 3.48 -3.10 -16.38
C ASP A 176 3.66 -4.56 -15.93
N VAL A 177 3.45 -4.82 -14.63
CA VAL A 177 3.54 -6.13 -14.00
C VAL A 177 2.31 -6.35 -13.12
N VAL A 178 1.73 -7.54 -13.19
CA VAL A 178 0.58 -7.94 -12.35
C VAL A 178 0.98 -9.13 -11.49
N LYS A 179 0.82 -8.98 -10.18
CA LYS A 179 1.00 -10.06 -9.21
C LYS A 179 -0.37 -10.51 -8.71
N LEU A 180 -0.63 -11.79 -8.78
CA LEU A 180 -1.85 -12.42 -8.30
C LEU A 180 -1.54 -13.84 -7.79
N ASN A 181 -2.44 -14.41 -7.01
CA ASN A 181 -2.37 -15.80 -6.55
C ASN A 181 -3.31 -16.71 -7.37
N GLU A 182 -3.25 -18.03 -7.10
CA GLU A 182 -4.04 -19.03 -7.83
C GLU A 182 -5.57 -18.84 -7.65
N GLU A 183 -6.01 -18.35 -6.48
CA GLU A 183 -7.42 -18.13 -6.18
C GLU A 183 -7.98 -16.88 -6.87
N GLU A 184 -7.14 -15.91 -7.15
CA GLU A 184 -7.50 -14.64 -7.81
C GLU A 184 -7.63 -14.80 -9.32
N LEU A 185 -6.89 -15.69 -9.93
CA LEU A 185 -6.89 -15.90 -11.37
C LEU A 185 -8.28 -16.21 -11.96
N PRO A 186 -9.10 -17.13 -11.39
CA PRO A 186 -10.45 -17.39 -11.89
C PRO A 186 -11.41 -16.21 -11.73
N VAL A 187 -11.16 -15.31 -10.77
CA VAL A 187 -12.00 -14.13 -10.54
C VAL A 187 -11.78 -13.05 -11.60
N LEU A 188 -10.57 -13.06 -12.22
CA LEU A 188 -10.15 -12.08 -13.24
C LEU A 188 -10.37 -12.57 -14.69
N SER A 189 -10.73 -13.82 -14.87
CA SER A 189 -10.86 -14.50 -16.20
C SER A 189 -12.19 -14.23 -16.90
#